data_e99cf966eeb68881867eac594df31fd2
#
_entry.id   e99cf966eeb68881867eac594df31fd2
#
_cell.length_a   1.000
_cell.length_b   1.000
_cell.length_c   1.000
_cell.angle_alpha   90.00
_cell.angle_beta   90.00
_cell.angle_gamma   90.00
#
_symmetry.space_group_name_H-M   'P 1'
#
loop_
_entity.id
_entity.type
_entity.pdbx_description
1 polymer ?
#
loop_
_entity_poly.entity_id
_entity_poly.type
_entity_poly.pdbx_seq_one_letter_code
_entity_poly.pdbx_strand_id
1 'polypeptide(L)'
;MFVIKRDGSQEEVSFDKILHRIKKVSDDLNVNVHEISQKVCARIHDNVKTYELDEFASQLCSSLILEHPDYGKLASRLVISNHQKRTSPSFSETISILYDNYNFEGTHNPIISQEIYDITIKNKEKLNDYIDYDRDYLIDYFGFKTL
;
A
#
# COMPACT_ATOMS: atom_id res chain seq x y z
N MET A 1 -1.39 9.81 22.95
CA MET A 1 -2.01 9.65 21.62
C MET A 1 -1.37 8.43 20.95
N PHE A 2 -2.19 7.52 20.48
CA PHE A 2 -1.75 6.24 19.95
C PHE A 2 -2.16 6.07 18.48
N VAL A 3 -1.39 5.27 17.74
CA VAL A 3 -1.73 4.78 16.40
C VAL A 3 -1.97 3.29 16.44
N ILE A 4 -2.84 2.80 15.56
CA ILE A 4 -3.09 1.37 15.39
C ILE A 4 -2.30 0.89 14.18
N LYS A 5 -1.41 -0.09 14.40
CA LYS A 5 -0.64 -0.74 13.33
C LYS A 5 -1.51 -1.70 12.51
N ARG A 6 -0.96 -2.17 11.39
CA ARG A 6 -1.63 -3.15 10.51
C ARG A 6 -1.88 -4.51 11.17
N ASP A 7 -1.06 -4.89 12.15
CA ASP A 7 -1.20 -6.09 12.98
C ASP A 7 -2.19 -5.93 14.15
N GLY A 8 -2.82 -4.74 14.27
CA GLY A 8 -3.75 -4.41 15.34
C GLY A 8 -3.09 -3.90 16.63
N SER A 9 -1.77 -3.91 16.72
CA SER A 9 -1.07 -3.40 17.91
C SER A 9 -1.14 -1.89 18.01
N GLN A 10 -1.17 -1.35 19.22
CA GLN A 10 -1.11 0.07 19.50
C GLN A 10 0.33 0.51 19.76
N GLU A 11 0.66 1.69 19.26
CA GLU A 11 1.95 2.32 19.47
C GLU A 11 1.78 3.82 19.71
N GLU A 12 2.63 4.41 20.55
CA GLU A 12 2.63 5.85 20.77
C GLU A 12 3.07 6.59 19.49
N VAL A 13 2.38 7.70 19.20
CA VAL A 13 2.68 8.54 18.03
C VAL A 13 4.09 9.08 18.12
N SER A 14 4.87 8.90 17.08
CA SER A 14 6.21 9.45 16.94
C SER A 14 6.33 10.21 15.61
N PHE A 15 6.66 11.50 15.70
CA PHE A 15 6.97 12.33 14.54
C PHE A 15 8.11 11.74 13.71
N ASP A 16 9.16 11.25 14.39
CA ASP A 16 10.35 10.71 13.71
C ASP A 16 10.02 9.48 12.86
N LYS A 17 9.07 8.64 13.31
CA LYS A 17 8.63 7.48 12.53
C LYS A 17 7.86 7.89 11.28
N ILE A 18 7.03 8.92 11.37
CA ILE A 18 6.29 9.46 10.22
C ILE A 18 7.26 10.11 9.25
N LEU A 19 8.17 10.94 9.74
CA LEU A 19 9.22 11.56 8.95
C LEU A 19 10.09 10.51 8.23
N HIS A 20 10.56 9.49 8.96
CA HIS A 20 11.37 8.40 8.40
C HIS A 20 10.59 7.62 7.34
N ARG A 21 9.30 7.36 7.56
CA ARG A 21 8.44 6.66 6.60
C ARG A 21 8.33 7.43 5.27
N ILE A 22 8.08 8.74 5.33
CA ILE A 22 7.97 9.59 4.15
C ILE A 22 9.34 9.74 3.47
N LYS A 23 10.39 9.95 4.25
CA LYS A 23 11.77 10.07 3.75
C LYS A 23 12.22 8.83 2.98
N LYS A 24 11.87 7.63 3.46
CA LYS A 24 12.23 6.36 2.81
C LYS A 24 11.69 6.23 1.38
N VAL A 25 10.55 6.84 1.07
CA VAL A 25 9.94 6.76 -0.28
C VAL A 25 10.16 8.03 -1.11
N SER A 26 10.77 9.06 -0.53
CA SER A 26 11.08 10.33 -1.20
C SER A 26 12.54 10.42 -1.67
N ASP A 27 13.30 9.33 -1.58
CA ASP A 27 14.67 9.30 -2.08
C ASP A 27 14.70 9.75 -3.56
N ASP A 28 15.71 10.53 -3.93
CA ASP A 28 15.85 11.13 -5.26
C ASP A 28 14.80 12.21 -5.67
N LEU A 29 13.86 12.58 -4.78
CA LEU A 29 12.81 13.56 -5.10
C LEU A 29 13.10 14.94 -4.47
N ASN A 30 12.81 15.99 -5.22
CA ASN A 30 12.91 17.37 -4.73
C ASN A 30 11.61 17.81 -4.03
N VAL A 31 11.44 17.38 -2.78
CA VAL A 31 10.24 17.61 -1.97
C VAL A 31 10.60 18.00 -0.54
N ASN A 32 9.76 18.80 0.11
CA ASN A 32 9.92 19.17 1.52
C ASN A 32 9.28 18.12 2.44
N VAL A 33 10.04 17.07 2.77
CA VAL A 33 9.58 15.95 3.61
C VAL A 33 9.17 16.41 5.01
N HIS A 34 9.85 17.40 5.58
CA HIS A 34 9.53 17.93 6.91
C HIS A 34 8.16 18.60 6.94
N GLU A 35 7.87 19.42 5.95
CA GLU A 35 6.58 20.11 5.82
C GLU A 35 5.41 19.09 5.66
N ILE A 36 5.60 18.09 4.79
CA ILE A 36 4.61 17.01 4.63
C ILE A 36 4.38 16.30 5.96
N SER A 37 5.46 15.94 6.67
CA SER A 37 5.37 15.23 7.95
C SER A 37 4.66 16.05 9.01
N GLN A 38 4.91 17.36 9.09
CA GLN A 38 4.20 18.27 10.01
C GLN A 38 2.71 18.34 9.69
N LYS A 39 2.35 18.50 8.41
CA LYS A 39 0.95 18.55 7.96
C LYS A 39 0.21 17.23 8.22
N VAL A 40 0.89 16.10 8.07
CA VAL A 40 0.35 14.77 8.42
C VAL A 40 0.13 14.67 9.92
N CYS A 41 1.12 15.04 10.72
CA CYS A 41 1.01 15.00 12.19
C CYS A 41 -0.11 15.89 12.74
N ALA A 42 -0.34 17.06 12.12
CA ALA A 42 -1.41 17.97 12.52
C ALA A 42 -2.83 17.41 12.38
N ARG A 43 -2.97 16.31 11.62
CA ARG A 43 -4.26 15.62 11.42
C ARG A 43 -4.39 14.30 12.17
N ILE A 44 -3.41 13.96 12.99
CA ILE A 44 -3.48 12.73 13.79
C ILE A 44 -4.53 12.91 14.89
N HIS A 45 -5.43 11.96 14.97
CA HIS A 45 -6.34 11.77 16.11
C HIS A 45 -5.97 10.47 16.83
N ASP A 46 -6.48 10.31 18.03
CA ASP A 46 -6.18 9.11 18.82
C ASP A 46 -6.72 7.85 18.13
N ASN A 47 -5.92 6.77 18.16
CA ASN A 47 -6.22 5.50 17.52
C ASN A 47 -6.34 5.54 15.97
N VAL A 48 -5.77 6.55 15.31
CA VAL A 48 -5.68 6.58 13.84
C VAL A 48 -4.87 5.37 13.34
N LYS A 49 -5.32 4.77 12.27
CA LYS A 49 -4.63 3.61 11.69
C LYS A 49 -3.46 4.06 10.83
N THR A 50 -2.33 3.36 10.91
CA THR A 50 -1.11 3.75 10.19
C THR A 50 -1.29 3.75 8.67
N TYR A 51 -2.18 2.94 8.11
CA TYR A 51 -2.47 2.97 6.67
C TYR A 51 -3.23 4.26 6.26
N GLU A 52 -4.05 4.81 7.16
CA GLU A 52 -4.76 6.08 6.93
C GLU A 52 -3.78 7.26 6.88
N LEU A 53 -2.71 7.21 7.68
CA LEU A 53 -1.64 8.21 7.64
C LEU A 53 -0.90 8.18 6.28
N ASP A 54 -0.59 6.99 5.75
CA ASP A 54 0.02 6.85 4.43
C ASP A 54 -0.93 7.38 3.32
N GLU A 55 -2.22 7.09 3.41
CA GLU A 55 -3.25 7.57 2.49
C GLU A 55 -3.37 9.09 2.52
N PHE A 56 -3.38 9.63 3.73
CA PHE A 56 -3.43 11.05 3.98
C PHE A 56 -2.21 11.79 3.42
N ALA A 57 -0.99 11.25 3.69
CA ALA A 57 0.25 11.79 3.13
C ALA A 57 0.22 11.78 1.59
N SER A 58 -0.32 10.72 0.97
CA SER A 58 -0.41 10.63 -0.48
C SER A 58 -1.39 11.67 -1.07
N GLN A 59 -2.55 11.89 -0.43
CA GLN A 59 -3.51 12.93 -0.84
C GLN A 59 -2.92 14.33 -0.70
N LEU A 60 -2.22 14.60 0.40
CA LEU A 60 -1.54 15.88 0.59
C LEU A 60 -0.49 16.13 -0.49
N CYS A 61 0.35 15.13 -0.79
CA CYS A 61 1.34 15.24 -1.86
C CYS A 61 0.68 15.48 -3.22
N SER A 62 -0.44 14.79 -3.51
CA SER A 62 -1.15 15.01 -4.78
C SER A 62 -1.70 16.44 -4.93
N SER A 63 -2.07 17.10 -3.83
CA SER A 63 -2.50 18.51 -3.86
C SER A 63 -1.35 19.50 -4.10
N LEU A 64 -0.11 19.09 -3.86
CA LEU A 64 1.10 19.91 -4.03
C LEU A 64 1.78 19.73 -5.40
N ILE A 65 1.17 18.99 -6.34
CA ILE A 65 1.73 18.75 -7.68
C ILE A 65 2.02 20.06 -8.43
N LEU A 66 1.20 21.09 -8.22
CA LEU A 66 1.38 22.40 -8.83
C LEU A 66 2.61 23.15 -8.31
N GLU A 67 3.09 22.85 -7.12
CA GLU A 67 4.30 23.43 -6.55
C GLU A 67 5.55 22.79 -7.17
N HIS A 68 5.57 21.46 -7.28
CA HIS A 68 6.64 20.70 -7.92
C HIS A 68 6.13 19.33 -8.39
N PRO A 69 6.49 18.85 -9.61
CA PRO A 69 6.02 17.57 -10.13
C PRO A 69 6.46 16.35 -9.31
N ASP A 70 7.55 16.43 -8.55
CA ASP A 70 8.00 15.33 -7.71
C ASP A 70 7.05 15.03 -6.54
N TYR A 71 6.19 15.96 -6.13
CA TYR A 71 5.12 15.66 -5.19
C TYR A 71 4.13 14.64 -5.76
N GLY A 72 3.87 14.66 -7.08
CA GLY A 72 3.06 13.64 -7.75
C GLY A 72 3.71 12.25 -7.71
N LYS A 73 5.03 12.18 -7.91
CA LYS A 73 5.79 10.92 -7.77
C LYS A 73 5.77 10.41 -6.33
N LEU A 74 5.94 11.31 -5.35
CA LEU A 74 5.85 10.93 -3.94
C LEU A 74 4.46 10.44 -3.58
N ALA A 75 3.40 11.08 -4.07
CA ALA A 75 2.02 10.65 -3.87
C ALA A 75 1.78 9.22 -4.38
N SER A 76 2.26 8.90 -5.59
CA SER A 76 2.15 7.54 -6.14
C SER A 76 2.95 6.53 -5.34
N ARG A 77 4.20 6.84 -4.97
CA ARG A 77 5.04 5.95 -4.15
C ARG A 77 4.42 5.64 -2.78
N LEU A 78 3.82 6.63 -2.13
CA LEU A 78 3.14 6.45 -0.84
C LEU A 78 1.92 5.53 -0.97
N VAL A 79 1.03 5.78 -1.94
CA VAL A 79 -0.19 4.98 -2.10
C VAL A 79 0.11 3.55 -2.53
N ILE A 80 1.05 3.35 -3.46
CA ILE A 80 1.46 2.01 -3.92
C ILE A 80 2.13 1.23 -2.79
N SER A 81 3.10 1.83 -2.10
CA SER A 81 3.75 1.18 -0.95
C SER A 81 2.76 0.87 0.19
N ASN A 82 1.74 1.70 0.40
CA ASN A 82 0.66 1.43 1.35
C ASN A 82 -0.16 0.21 0.92
N HIS A 83 -0.50 0.12 -0.35
CA HIS A 83 -1.23 -1.00 -0.94
C HIS A 83 -0.44 -2.31 -0.85
N GLN A 84 0.83 -2.32 -1.26
CA GLN A 84 1.71 -3.49 -1.18
C GLN A 84 1.84 -4.04 0.25
N LYS A 85 1.82 -3.18 1.27
CA LYS A 85 1.84 -3.60 2.68
C LYS A 85 0.52 -4.22 3.18
N ARG A 86 -0.56 -4.07 2.43
CA ARG A 86 -1.90 -4.58 2.76
C ARG A 86 -2.25 -5.85 1.99
N THR A 87 -1.48 -6.19 0.99
CA THR A 87 -1.69 -7.34 0.11
C THR A 87 -0.58 -8.36 0.27
N SER A 88 -0.87 -9.63 -0.06
CA SER A 88 0.15 -10.67 -0.07
C SER A 88 1.16 -10.43 -1.20
N PRO A 89 2.46 -10.58 -0.95
CA PRO A 89 3.49 -10.53 -1.99
C PRO A 89 3.53 -11.80 -2.85
N SER A 90 2.74 -12.82 -2.51
CA SER A 90 2.73 -14.11 -3.21
C SER A 90 1.51 -14.24 -4.11
N PHE A 91 1.73 -14.31 -5.43
CA PHE A 91 0.67 -14.55 -6.40
C PHE A 91 -0.02 -15.90 -6.15
N SER A 92 0.76 -16.96 -5.93
CA SER A 92 0.22 -18.30 -5.69
C SER A 92 -0.62 -18.39 -4.41
N GLU A 93 -0.28 -17.64 -3.37
CA GLU A 93 -1.08 -17.55 -2.13
C GLU A 93 -2.40 -16.83 -2.39
N THR A 94 -2.37 -15.72 -3.13
CA THR A 94 -3.60 -15.01 -3.52
C THR A 94 -4.54 -15.89 -4.31
N ILE A 95 -4.02 -16.67 -5.27
CA ILE A 95 -4.80 -17.63 -6.06
C ILE A 95 -5.40 -18.72 -5.16
N SER A 96 -4.66 -19.21 -4.16
CA SER A 96 -5.19 -20.19 -3.20
C SER A 96 -6.33 -19.61 -2.37
N ILE A 97 -6.21 -18.39 -1.88
CA ILE A 97 -7.27 -17.70 -1.14
C ILE A 97 -8.54 -17.53 -1.98
N LEU A 98 -8.39 -17.15 -3.26
CA LEU A 98 -9.51 -16.96 -4.18
C LEU A 98 -10.18 -18.30 -4.55
N TYR A 99 -9.41 -19.38 -4.59
CA TYR A 99 -9.95 -20.72 -4.82
C TYR A 99 -10.67 -21.28 -3.60
N ASP A 100 -10.14 -21.06 -2.38
CA ASP A 100 -10.70 -21.52 -1.10
C ASP A 100 -11.84 -20.60 -0.59
N ASN A 101 -12.48 -19.85 -1.47
CA ASN A 101 -13.58 -18.98 -1.10
C ASN A 101 -14.87 -19.78 -0.79
N TYR A 102 -15.60 -19.33 0.22
CA TYR A 102 -16.88 -19.91 0.65
C TYR A 102 -17.99 -18.85 0.63
N ASN A 103 -19.20 -19.24 0.26
CA ASN A 103 -20.37 -18.37 0.30
C ASN A 103 -20.90 -18.21 1.74
N PHE A 104 -21.95 -17.41 1.92
CA PHE A 104 -22.60 -17.17 3.22
C PHE A 104 -23.16 -18.43 3.88
N GLU A 105 -23.46 -19.46 3.10
CA GLU A 105 -24.01 -20.74 3.54
C GLU A 105 -22.92 -21.74 3.92
N GLY A 106 -21.64 -21.34 3.80
CA GLY A 106 -20.49 -22.20 4.07
C GLY A 106 -20.19 -23.21 2.97
N THR A 107 -20.76 -23.03 1.78
CA THR A 107 -20.50 -23.87 0.60
C THR A 107 -19.28 -23.33 -0.14
N HIS A 108 -18.36 -24.22 -0.57
CA HIS A 108 -17.21 -23.86 -1.37
C HIS A 108 -17.65 -23.21 -2.68
N ASN A 109 -17.25 -21.97 -2.89
CA ASN A 109 -17.62 -21.14 -4.03
C ASN A 109 -16.39 -20.42 -4.58
N PRO A 110 -15.52 -21.13 -5.32
CA PRO A 110 -14.27 -20.57 -5.80
C PRO A 110 -14.51 -19.42 -6.77
N ILE A 111 -13.72 -18.35 -6.64
CA ILE A 111 -13.75 -17.18 -7.52
C ILE A 111 -13.02 -17.46 -8.83
N ILE A 112 -12.07 -18.41 -8.79
CA ILE A 112 -11.27 -18.85 -9.95
C ILE A 112 -11.54 -20.31 -10.28
N SER A 113 -11.27 -20.71 -11.53
CA SER A 113 -11.45 -22.09 -11.97
C SER A 113 -10.40 -23.04 -11.36
N GLN A 114 -10.77 -24.32 -11.26
CA GLN A 114 -9.87 -25.40 -10.86
C GLN A 114 -8.61 -25.44 -11.74
N GLU A 115 -8.77 -25.26 -13.05
CA GLU A 115 -7.65 -25.29 -14.00
C GLU A 115 -6.62 -24.21 -13.70
N ILE A 116 -7.05 -22.96 -13.43
CA ILE A 116 -6.13 -21.85 -13.05
C ILE A 116 -5.41 -22.16 -11.75
N TYR A 117 -6.15 -22.70 -10.77
CA TYR A 117 -5.57 -23.11 -9.49
C TYR A 117 -4.47 -24.17 -9.68
N ASP A 118 -4.77 -25.25 -10.39
CA ASP A 118 -3.84 -26.37 -10.62
C ASP A 118 -2.56 -25.92 -11.38
N ILE A 119 -2.73 -25.10 -12.42
CA ILE A 119 -1.59 -24.53 -13.17
C ILE A 119 -0.73 -23.65 -12.27
N THR A 120 -1.37 -22.81 -11.42
CA THR A 120 -0.66 -21.89 -10.53
C THR A 120 0.13 -22.65 -9.47
N ILE A 121 -0.49 -23.64 -8.82
CA ILE A 121 0.19 -24.41 -7.78
C ILE A 121 1.35 -25.22 -8.36
N LYS A 122 1.18 -25.81 -9.54
CA LYS A 122 2.25 -26.54 -10.25
C LYS A 122 3.44 -25.66 -10.58
N ASN A 123 3.23 -24.39 -10.88
CA ASN A 123 4.26 -23.44 -11.33
C ASN A 123 4.50 -22.30 -10.33
N LYS A 124 4.16 -22.47 -9.05
CA LYS A 124 4.12 -21.40 -8.05
C LYS A 124 5.40 -20.57 -7.95
N GLU A 125 6.56 -21.22 -7.91
CA GLU A 125 7.85 -20.54 -7.79
C GLU A 125 8.12 -19.68 -9.02
N LYS A 126 7.97 -20.24 -10.21
CA LYS A 126 8.18 -19.53 -11.47
C LYS A 126 7.23 -18.34 -11.63
N LEU A 127 5.97 -18.49 -11.26
CA LEU A 127 4.97 -17.41 -11.37
C LEU A 127 5.20 -16.31 -10.33
N ASN A 128 5.56 -16.66 -9.10
CA ASN A 128 5.90 -15.68 -8.07
C ASN A 128 7.14 -14.87 -8.44
N ASP A 129 8.18 -15.52 -8.97
CA ASP A 129 9.43 -14.86 -9.37
C ASP A 129 9.27 -14.01 -10.64
N TYR A 130 8.27 -14.31 -11.47
CA TYR A 130 8.03 -13.58 -12.72
C TYR A 130 7.40 -12.19 -12.48
N ILE A 131 6.72 -12.00 -11.35
CA ILE A 131 6.07 -10.75 -11.01
C ILE A 131 7.08 -9.80 -10.37
N ASP A 132 7.35 -8.70 -11.05
CA ASP A 132 8.22 -7.63 -10.58
C ASP A 132 7.37 -6.50 -9.98
N TYR A 133 7.27 -6.48 -8.65
CA TYR A 133 6.48 -5.49 -7.92
C TYR A 133 7.05 -4.07 -7.96
N ASP A 134 8.31 -3.88 -8.35
CA ASP A 134 8.88 -2.55 -8.55
C ASP A 134 8.24 -1.84 -9.75
N ARG A 135 7.67 -2.60 -10.68
CA ARG A 135 6.92 -2.04 -11.82
C ARG A 135 5.61 -1.36 -11.41
N ASP A 136 5.08 -1.64 -10.23
CA ASP A 136 3.90 -0.94 -9.70
C ASP A 136 4.16 0.57 -9.61
N TYR A 137 5.40 0.97 -9.33
CA TYR A 137 5.81 2.39 -9.23
C TYR A 137 5.83 3.13 -10.58
N LEU A 138 5.54 2.47 -11.69
CA LEU A 138 5.29 3.10 -13.00
C LEU A 138 3.89 3.71 -13.07
N ILE A 139 2.97 3.30 -12.18
CA ILE A 139 1.60 3.81 -12.12
C ILE A 139 1.61 5.12 -11.34
N ASP A 140 1.04 6.18 -11.92
CA ASP A 140 0.90 7.44 -11.23
C ASP A 140 -0.23 7.42 -10.18
N TYR A 141 -0.32 8.49 -9.38
CA TYR A 141 -1.31 8.57 -8.29
C TYR A 141 -2.75 8.46 -8.79
N PHE A 142 -3.08 9.15 -9.89
CA PHE A 142 -4.45 9.14 -10.44
C PHE A 142 -4.78 7.80 -11.11
N GLY A 143 -3.82 7.23 -11.83
CA GLY A 143 -3.94 5.88 -12.39
C GLY A 143 -4.23 4.85 -11.31
N PHE A 144 -3.47 4.87 -10.21
CA PHE A 144 -3.69 3.98 -9.07
C PHE A 144 -5.06 4.16 -8.42
N LYS A 145 -5.54 5.40 -8.26
CA LYS A 145 -6.86 5.68 -7.67
C LYS A 145 -8.04 5.29 -8.59
N THR A 146 -7.77 5.10 -9.88
CA THR A 146 -8.78 4.71 -10.87
C THR A 146 -8.92 3.18 -11.00
N LEU A 147 -7.83 2.43 -10.78
CA LEU A 147 -7.79 0.97 -10.75
C LEU A 147 -8.46 0.42 -9.48
#